data_8f1620f93dcd97bb541af945caf9bfea
#
_entry.id   8f1620f93dcd97bb541af945caf9bfea
#
_cell.length_a   1.000
_cell.length_b   1.000
_cell.length_c   1.000
_cell.angle_alpha   90.00
_cell.angle_beta   90.00
_cell.angle_gamma   90.00
#
_symmetry.space_group_name_H-M   'P 1'
#
loop_
_entity.id
_entity.type
_entity.pdbx_description
1 polymer ?
#
loop_
_entity_poly.entity_id
_entity_poly.type
_entity_poly.pdbx_seq_one_letter_code
_entity_poly.pdbx_strand_id
1 'polypeptide(L)'
;HQVQAKPVVVPAKDWQHDLEAMVRAITPKTRLIFIANPNNPTGSYIPEKTFKQFLEKVPGHIFVISDEAYYEYVELNDYPDTVNLQRKYPNLITTRSFSKIYGLAGLRVGYGVSHPDIAEILNRARLPFNLSSPALAGAIAALQDQDHVQRTLEMTHQGMAQLREGLDK
;
A
#
# COMPACT_ATOMS: atom_id res chain seq x y z
N HIS A 1 -2.24 -13.94 -13.52
CA HIS A 1 -2.59 -14.96 -14.53
C HIS A 1 -1.91 -14.71 -15.88
N GLN A 2 -1.80 -13.45 -16.35
CA GLN A 2 -1.19 -13.13 -17.66
C GLN A 2 0.26 -13.62 -17.79
N VAL A 3 1.03 -13.62 -16.70
CA VAL A 3 2.43 -14.05 -16.65
C VAL A 3 2.59 -15.48 -16.10
N GLN A 4 1.50 -16.24 -15.98
CA GLN A 4 1.46 -17.61 -15.45
C GLN A 4 2.08 -17.74 -14.03
N ALA A 5 2.08 -16.66 -13.25
CA ALA A 5 2.55 -16.71 -11.87
C ALA A 5 1.57 -17.53 -11.01
N LYS A 6 2.12 -18.40 -10.16
CA LYS A 6 1.33 -19.17 -9.21
C LYS A 6 1.24 -18.40 -7.89
N PRO A 7 0.05 -17.91 -7.47
CA PRO A 7 -0.10 -17.26 -6.17
C PRO A 7 -0.01 -18.32 -5.05
N VAL A 8 0.66 -17.94 -3.96
CA VAL A 8 0.64 -18.66 -2.69
C VAL A 8 -0.05 -17.75 -1.69
N VAL A 9 -1.25 -18.16 -1.27
CA VAL A 9 -2.03 -17.42 -0.28
C VAL A 9 -1.60 -17.86 1.11
N VAL A 10 -1.16 -16.91 1.93
CA VAL A 10 -0.87 -17.12 3.35
C VAL A 10 -2.10 -16.67 4.15
N PRO A 11 -2.75 -17.55 4.91
CA PRO A 11 -3.89 -17.17 5.73
C PRO A 11 -3.56 -16.06 6.72
N ALA A 12 -4.51 -15.16 6.94
CA ALA A 12 -4.41 -14.18 8.00
C ALA A 12 -4.45 -14.86 9.38
N LYS A 13 -3.75 -14.27 10.34
CA LYS A 13 -3.80 -14.67 11.75
C LYS A 13 -4.30 -13.48 12.56
N ASP A 14 -5.33 -13.70 13.38
CA ASP A 14 -5.91 -12.64 14.22
C ASP A 14 -6.26 -11.36 13.43
N TRP A 15 -6.84 -11.53 12.24
CA TRP A 15 -7.22 -10.48 11.29
C TRP A 15 -6.05 -9.65 10.73
N GLN A 16 -4.81 -10.13 10.90
CA GLN A 16 -3.59 -9.46 10.44
C GLN A 16 -2.81 -10.37 9.48
N HIS A 17 -1.86 -9.79 8.75
CA HIS A 17 -0.90 -10.56 7.98
C HIS A 17 0.00 -11.40 8.91
N ASP A 18 0.07 -12.71 8.70
CA ASP A 18 1.05 -13.58 9.37
C ASP A 18 2.39 -13.48 8.64
N LEU A 19 3.20 -12.47 9.01
CA LEU A 19 4.49 -12.22 8.38
C LEU A 19 5.47 -13.38 8.56
N GLU A 20 5.41 -14.09 9.68
CA GLU A 20 6.25 -15.27 9.91
C GLU A 20 5.86 -16.42 8.98
N ALA A 21 4.57 -16.67 8.78
CA ALA A 21 4.11 -17.65 7.81
C ALA A 21 4.46 -17.24 6.37
N MET A 22 4.39 -15.93 6.06
CA MET A 22 4.82 -15.42 4.75
C MET A 22 6.31 -15.69 4.50
N VAL A 23 7.17 -15.46 5.49
CA VAL A 23 8.61 -15.80 5.40
C VAL A 23 8.80 -17.31 5.19
N ARG A 24 8.09 -18.15 5.96
CA ARG A 24 8.17 -19.63 5.79
C ARG A 24 7.69 -20.12 4.43
N ALA A 25 6.79 -19.38 3.78
CA ALA A 25 6.27 -19.72 2.46
C ALA A 25 7.23 -19.35 1.30
N ILE A 26 8.33 -18.63 1.58
CA ILE A 26 9.33 -18.26 0.57
C ILE A 26 10.01 -19.52 0.02
N THR A 27 10.13 -19.57 -1.29
CA THR A 27 10.83 -20.62 -2.03
C THR A 27 11.82 -20.00 -3.03
N PRO A 28 12.75 -20.78 -3.62
CA PRO A 28 13.63 -20.25 -4.68
C PRO A 28 12.89 -19.70 -5.91
N LYS A 29 11.58 -20.03 -6.06
CA LYS A 29 10.72 -19.53 -7.14
C LYS A 29 9.97 -18.26 -6.78
N THR A 30 9.97 -17.84 -5.51
CA THR A 30 9.30 -16.61 -5.07
C THR A 30 9.96 -15.38 -5.70
N ARG A 31 9.16 -14.47 -6.23
CA ARG A 31 9.63 -13.23 -6.88
C ARG A 31 8.98 -11.99 -6.30
N LEU A 32 7.75 -12.10 -5.81
CA LEU A 32 6.95 -10.98 -5.30
C LEU A 32 6.25 -11.38 -4.02
N ILE A 33 6.18 -10.45 -3.08
CA ILE A 33 5.34 -10.52 -1.89
C ILE A 33 4.48 -9.26 -1.86
N PHE A 34 3.17 -9.43 -1.66
CA PHE A 34 2.22 -8.31 -1.54
C PHE A 34 1.75 -8.21 -0.10
N ILE A 35 1.80 -7.00 0.46
CA ILE A 35 1.33 -6.67 1.80
C ILE A 35 0.49 -5.41 1.72
N ALA A 36 -0.80 -5.50 2.07
CA ALA A 36 -1.65 -4.33 2.25
C ALA A 36 -1.45 -3.78 3.67
N ASN A 37 -1.00 -2.53 3.77
CA ASN A 37 -0.74 -1.88 5.07
C ASN A 37 -1.11 -0.39 5.00
N PRO A 38 -2.23 0.04 5.61
CA PRO A 38 -3.22 -0.75 6.37
C PRO A 38 -3.97 -1.76 5.53
N ASN A 39 -4.42 -2.86 6.17
CA ASN A 39 -5.09 -3.95 5.48
C ASN A 39 -6.58 -3.69 5.25
N ASN A 40 -7.06 -4.00 4.07
CA ASN A 40 -8.48 -4.05 3.75
C ASN A 40 -8.92 -5.54 3.69
N PRO A 41 -9.97 -5.96 4.41
CA PRO A 41 -11.01 -5.14 5.08
C PRO A 41 -10.83 -4.93 6.58
N THR A 42 -9.78 -5.46 7.19
CA THR A 42 -9.68 -5.58 8.65
C THR A 42 -9.27 -4.29 9.36
N GLY A 43 -8.66 -3.33 8.64
CA GLY A 43 -8.11 -2.11 9.22
C GLY A 43 -6.85 -2.34 10.06
N SER A 44 -6.37 -3.59 10.16
CA SER A 44 -5.12 -3.88 10.86
C SER A 44 -3.93 -3.27 10.15
N TYR A 45 -2.87 -2.95 10.90
CA TYR A 45 -1.63 -2.44 10.35
C TYR A 45 -0.42 -3.14 10.94
N ILE A 46 0.70 -3.02 10.26
CA ILE A 46 1.99 -3.57 10.67
C ILE A 46 2.85 -2.41 11.17
N PRO A 47 3.24 -2.39 12.47
CA PRO A 47 4.14 -1.36 12.99
C PRO A 47 5.52 -1.40 12.32
N GLU A 48 6.20 -0.26 12.27
CA GLU A 48 7.49 -0.10 11.59
C GLU A 48 8.55 -1.12 12.05
N LYS A 49 8.65 -1.34 13.36
CA LYS A 49 9.60 -2.32 13.94
C LYS A 49 9.36 -3.71 13.37
N THR A 50 8.12 -4.16 13.35
CA THR A 50 7.72 -5.49 12.85
C THR A 50 7.95 -5.59 11.35
N PHE A 51 7.62 -4.53 10.60
CA PHE A 51 7.82 -4.48 9.15
C PHE A 51 9.30 -4.55 8.79
N LYS A 52 10.17 -3.82 9.52
CA LYS A 52 11.64 -3.89 9.34
C LYS A 52 12.16 -5.30 9.59
N GLN A 53 11.74 -5.95 10.68
CA GLN A 53 12.13 -7.33 11.01
C GLN A 53 11.70 -8.33 9.92
N PHE A 54 10.55 -8.10 9.30
CA PHE A 54 10.11 -8.90 8.16
C PHE A 54 11.01 -8.66 6.94
N LEU A 55 11.28 -7.40 6.58
CA LEU A 55 12.12 -7.07 5.43
C LEU A 55 13.53 -7.66 5.56
N GLU A 56 14.09 -7.71 6.76
CA GLU A 56 15.41 -8.31 7.03
C GLU A 56 15.45 -9.82 6.77
N LYS A 57 14.29 -10.50 6.82
CA LYS A 57 14.16 -11.93 6.54
C LYS A 57 13.88 -12.25 5.06
N VAL A 58 13.50 -11.24 4.27
CA VAL A 58 13.19 -11.42 2.86
C VAL A 58 14.45 -11.31 2.02
N PRO A 59 14.79 -12.32 1.19
CA PRO A 59 15.92 -12.25 0.28
C PRO A 59 15.83 -11.07 -0.69
N GLY A 60 16.93 -10.37 -0.95
CA GLY A 60 16.97 -9.14 -1.75
C GLY A 60 16.55 -9.28 -3.22
N HIS A 61 16.47 -10.51 -3.75
CA HIS A 61 15.97 -10.78 -5.10
C HIS A 61 14.44 -10.90 -5.19
N ILE A 62 13.75 -10.81 -4.04
CA ILE A 62 12.28 -10.85 -3.95
C ILE A 62 11.78 -9.43 -3.72
N PHE A 63 10.94 -8.94 -4.60
CA PHE A 63 10.31 -7.63 -4.43
C PHE A 63 9.19 -7.72 -3.39
N VAL A 64 9.17 -6.77 -2.47
CA VAL A 64 8.08 -6.58 -1.51
C VAL A 64 7.27 -5.37 -1.94
N ILE A 65 5.97 -5.56 -2.18
CA ILE A 65 5.06 -4.48 -2.51
C ILE A 65 4.25 -4.15 -1.26
N SER A 66 4.46 -2.95 -0.72
CA SER A 66 3.63 -2.36 0.33
C SER A 66 2.49 -1.60 -0.34
N ASP A 67 1.29 -2.14 -0.27
CA ASP A 67 0.10 -1.46 -0.77
C ASP A 67 -0.45 -0.55 0.32
N GLU A 68 -0.22 0.74 0.14
CA GLU A 68 -0.59 1.81 1.06
C GLU A 68 -1.79 2.62 0.54
N ALA A 69 -2.78 1.95 -0.04
CA ALA A 69 -3.96 2.62 -0.57
C ALA A 69 -4.74 3.45 0.48
N TYR A 70 -4.50 3.20 1.76
CA TYR A 70 -5.12 3.88 2.90
C TYR A 70 -4.11 4.65 3.76
N TYR A 71 -2.94 4.96 3.23
CA TYR A 71 -1.86 5.65 3.96
C TYR A 71 -2.29 6.94 4.64
N GLU A 72 -3.04 7.77 3.93
CA GLU A 72 -3.45 9.09 4.41
C GLU A 72 -4.47 9.06 5.57
N TYR A 73 -5.06 7.88 5.85
CA TYR A 73 -5.92 7.67 7.02
C TYR A 73 -5.16 7.28 8.28
N VAL A 74 -3.83 7.10 8.19
CA VAL A 74 -3.02 6.63 9.31
C VAL A 74 -2.52 7.80 10.14
N GLU A 75 -2.89 7.83 11.41
CA GLU A 75 -2.47 8.83 12.39
C GLU A 75 -1.58 8.22 13.49
N LEU A 76 -0.90 7.10 13.20
CA LEU A 76 -0.11 6.34 14.16
C LEU A 76 1.38 6.65 14.00
N ASN A 77 2.04 6.97 15.10
CA ASN A 77 3.45 7.35 15.12
C ASN A 77 4.42 6.20 14.80
N ASP A 78 3.97 4.96 14.94
CA ASP A 78 4.76 3.76 14.71
C ASP A 78 4.45 3.08 13.35
N TYR A 79 3.70 3.75 12.48
CA TYR A 79 3.48 3.29 11.12
C TYR A 79 4.76 3.45 10.27
N PRO A 80 5.12 2.45 9.43
CA PRO A 80 6.37 2.48 8.69
C PRO A 80 6.42 3.59 7.63
N ASP A 81 7.49 4.37 7.61
CA ASP A 81 7.82 5.23 6.47
C ASP A 81 8.52 4.38 5.39
N THR A 82 7.72 3.70 4.60
CA THR A 82 8.20 2.76 3.57
C THR A 82 8.99 3.46 2.47
N VAL A 83 8.73 4.74 2.20
CA VAL A 83 9.48 5.53 1.20
C VAL A 83 10.92 5.73 1.67
N ASN A 84 11.13 6.08 2.94
CA ASN A 84 12.49 6.20 3.49
C ASN A 84 13.16 4.84 3.70
N LEU A 85 12.40 3.79 4.00
CA LEU A 85 12.93 2.43 4.15
C LEU A 85 13.56 1.88 2.86
N GLN A 86 13.16 2.33 1.69
CA GLN A 86 13.73 1.93 0.39
C GLN A 86 15.23 2.20 0.28
N ARG A 87 15.76 3.17 1.02
CA ARG A 87 17.21 3.44 1.08
C ARG A 87 17.99 2.26 1.62
N LYS A 88 17.40 1.51 2.56
CA LYS A 88 18.00 0.30 3.15
C LYS A 88 17.53 -0.98 2.46
N TYR A 89 16.32 -0.99 1.93
CA TYR A 89 15.68 -2.15 1.30
C TYR A 89 15.29 -1.80 -0.15
N PRO A 90 16.24 -1.84 -1.10
CA PRO A 90 16.00 -1.41 -2.48
C PRO A 90 15.00 -2.28 -3.24
N ASN A 91 14.67 -3.47 -2.71
CA ASN A 91 13.64 -4.35 -3.22
C ASN A 91 12.22 -4.03 -2.70
N LEU A 92 12.05 -3.00 -1.87
CA LEU A 92 10.75 -2.52 -1.41
C LEU A 92 10.15 -1.57 -2.44
N ILE A 93 8.87 -1.78 -2.74
CA ILE A 93 8.05 -0.92 -3.62
C ILE A 93 6.84 -0.47 -2.80
N THR A 94 6.62 0.83 -2.73
CA THR A 94 5.43 1.41 -2.08
C THR A 94 4.43 1.81 -3.15
N THR A 95 3.18 1.41 -3.00
CA THR A 95 2.09 1.86 -3.90
C THR A 95 1.05 2.66 -3.14
N ARG A 96 0.59 3.77 -3.73
CA ARG A 96 -0.45 4.65 -3.18
C ARG A 96 -1.49 5.00 -4.23
N SER A 97 -2.67 5.41 -3.81
CA SER A 97 -3.81 5.61 -4.68
C SER A 97 -4.50 6.94 -4.45
N PHE A 98 -4.97 7.56 -5.52
CA PHE A 98 -5.89 8.71 -5.43
C PHE A 98 -7.37 8.27 -5.32
N SER A 99 -7.63 6.98 -5.27
CA SER A 99 -8.99 6.42 -5.29
C SER A 99 -9.74 6.57 -3.97
N LYS A 100 -9.03 6.77 -2.84
CA LYS A 100 -9.62 6.75 -1.50
C LYS A 100 -9.82 8.16 -0.97
N ILE A 101 -8.94 8.64 -0.11
CA ILE A 101 -9.08 9.94 0.56
C ILE A 101 -9.22 11.12 -0.42
N TYR A 102 -8.56 11.04 -1.57
CA TYR A 102 -8.62 12.08 -2.60
C TYR A 102 -9.89 12.03 -3.47
N GLY A 103 -10.76 11.03 -3.30
CA GLY A 103 -12.05 10.95 -4.00
C GLY A 103 -11.98 10.68 -5.52
N LEU A 104 -10.81 10.32 -6.07
CA LEU A 104 -10.60 10.21 -7.52
C LEU A 104 -10.68 8.77 -8.05
N ALA A 105 -11.47 7.90 -7.42
CA ALA A 105 -11.58 6.49 -7.79
C ALA A 105 -11.94 6.27 -9.27
N GLY A 106 -12.79 7.15 -9.84
CA GLY A 106 -13.21 7.07 -11.25
C GLY A 106 -12.11 7.42 -12.25
N LEU A 107 -11.07 8.15 -11.84
CA LEU A 107 -9.98 8.57 -12.73
C LEU A 107 -8.90 7.50 -12.91
N ARG A 108 -8.91 6.43 -12.11
CA ARG A 108 -7.97 5.30 -12.19
C ARG A 108 -6.50 5.73 -12.10
N VAL A 109 -6.16 6.58 -11.15
CA VAL A 109 -4.80 7.11 -10.94
C VAL A 109 -4.25 6.69 -9.58
N GLY A 110 -2.99 6.33 -9.55
CA GLY A 110 -2.17 6.00 -8.39
C GLY A 110 -0.71 6.13 -8.77
N TYR A 111 0.17 5.88 -7.82
CA TYR A 111 1.61 5.94 -8.06
C TYR A 111 2.35 4.90 -7.26
N GLY A 112 3.55 4.57 -7.73
CA GLY A 112 4.51 3.74 -7.01
C GLY A 112 5.79 4.51 -6.74
N VAL A 113 6.39 4.26 -5.59
CA VAL A 113 7.73 4.74 -5.22
C VAL A 113 8.62 3.53 -5.07
N SER A 114 9.80 3.56 -5.68
CA SER A 114 10.75 2.44 -5.65
C SER A 114 12.18 2.93 -5.91
N HIS A 115 13.15 2.01 -5.79
CA HIS A 115 14.51 2.28 -6.28
C HIS A 115 14.46 2.71 -7.76
N PRO A 116 15.29 3.68 -8.21
CA PRO A 116 15.28 4.18 -9.59
C PRO A 116 15.36 3.09 -10.66
N ASP A 117 16.18 2.07 -10.48
CA ASP A 117 16.32 0.97 -11.44
C ASP A 117 15.01 0.18 -11.63
N ILE A 118 14.26 -0.02 -10.53
CA ILE A 118 12.94 -0.67 -10.58
C ILE A 118 11.94 0.25 -11.29
N ALA A 119 11.93 1.53 -10.96
CA ALA A 119 11.05 2.51 -11.59
C ALA A 119 11.29 2.58 -13.11
N GLU A 120 12.56 2.50 -13.55
CA GLU A 120 12.91 2.47 -14.98
C GLU A 120 12.36 1.21 -15.66
N ILE A 121 12.52 0.03 -15.05
CA ILE A 121 11.98 -1.23 -15.57
C ILE A 121 10.45 -1.15 -15.70
N LEU A 122 9.78 -0.67 -14.66
CA LEU A 122 8.32 -0.51 -14.67
C LEU A 122 7.88 0.49 -15.72
N ASN A 123 8.61 1.58 -15.91
CA ASN A 123 8.32 2.60 -16.94
C ASN A 123 8.45 2.03 -18.37
N ARG A 124 9.38 1.12 -18.60
CA ARG A 124 9.50 0.40 -19.89
C ARG A 124 8.39 -0.63 -20.10
N ALA A 125 7.89 -1.23 -19.03
CA ALA A 125 6.87 -2.28 -19.08
C ALA A 125 5.43 -1.74 -19.11
N ARG A 126 5.19 -0.49 -18.69
CA ARG A 126 3.85 0.10 -18.69
C ARG A 126 3.30 0.29 -20.09
N LEU A 127 1.99 0.18 -20.23
CA LEU A 127 1.31 0.46 -21.49
C LEU A 127 1.46 1.95 -21.88
N PRO A 128 1.64 2.27 -23.17
CA PRO A 128 1.54 3.64 -23.65
C PRO A 128 0.18 4.25 -23.24
N PHE A 129 0.19 5.52 -22.87
CA PHE A 129 -1.04 6.26 -22.51
C PHE A 129 -1.84 5.60 -21.37
N ASN A 130 -1.15 4.91 -20.44
CA ASN A 130 -1.77 4.25 -19.29
C ASN A 130 -2.49 5.21 -18.32
N LEU A 131 -2.26 6.52 -18.45
CA LEU A 131 -2.86 7.58 -17.65
C LEU A 131 -3.45 8.66 -18.57
N SER A 132 -4.72 9.02 -18.34
CA SER A 132 -5.36 10.07 -19.11
C SER A 132 -4.93 11.47 -18.63
N SER A 133 -4.97 12.47 -19.52
CA SER A 133 -4.65 13.85 -19.16
C SER A 133 -5.56 14.40 -18.04
N PRO A 134 -6.90 14.15 -18.03
CA PRO A 134 -7.75 14.52 -16.90
C PRO A 134 -7.35 13.86 -15.58
N ALA A 135 -6.94 12.58 -15.60
CA ALA A 135 -6.50 11.88 -14.39
C ALA A 135 -5.22 12.50 -13.83
N LEU A 136 -4.26 12.88 -14.69
CA LEU A 136 -3.04 13.55 -14.26
C LEU A 136 -3.33 14.94 -13.68
N ALA A 137 -4.13 15.74 -14.36
CA ALA A 137 -4.53 17.06 -13.87
C ALA A 137 -5.28 16.98 -12.54
N GLY A 138 -6.21 16.03 -12.41
CA GLY A 138 -6.95 15.77 -11.16
C GLY A 138 -6.04 15.35 -10.00
N ALA A 139 -5.07 14.47 -10.25
CA ALA A 139 -4.10 14.05 -9.24
C ALA A 139 -3.22 15.21 -8.76
N ILE A 140 -2.74 16.07 -9.67
CA ILE A 140 -1.94 17.26 -9.32
C ILE A 140 -2.76 18.21 -8.45
N ALA A 141 -4.00 18.49 -8.83
CA ALA A 141 -4.90 19.36 -8.07
C ALA A 141 -5.20 18.77 -6.68
N ALA A 142 -5.45 17.46 -6.61
CA ALA A 142 -5.76 16.78 -5.35
C ALA A 142 -4.61 16.81 -4.34
N LEU A 143 -3.36 16.72 -4.79
CA LEU A 143 -2.18 16.85 -3.92
C LEU A 143 -2.06 18.25 -3.29
N GLN A 144 -2.63 19.27 -3.92
CA GLN A 144 -2.62 20.64 -3.43
C GLN A 144 -3.81 20.95 -2.52
N ASP A 145 -4.88 20.15 -2.56
CA ASP A 145 -6.11 20.34 -1.76
C ASP A 145 -6.03 19.57 -0.43
N GLN A 146 -5.19 20.06 0.47
CA GLN A 146 -5.04 19.46 1.79
C GLN A 146 -6.29 19.66 2.66
N ASP A 147 -7.08 20.69 2.40
CA ASP A 147 -8.35 20.92 3.09
C ASP A 147 -9.37 19.81 2.79
N HIS A 148 -9.39 19.28 1.57
CA HIS A 148 -10.22 18.14 1.23
C HIS A 148 -9.79 16.88 2.02
N VAL A 149 -8.49 16.64 2.09
CA VAL A 149 -7.93 15.50 2.86
C VAL A 149 -8.36 15.61 4.32
N GLN A 150 -8.18 16.77 4.94
CA GLN A 150 -8.55 17.00 6.33
C GLN A 150 -10.06 16.82 6.59
N ARG A 151 -10.92 17.40 5.76
CA ARG A 151 -12.37 17.19 5.87
C ARG A 151 -12.77 15.72 5.72
N THR A 152 -12.10 14.97 4.84
CA THR A 152 -12.38 13.54 4.65
C THR A 152 -11.98 12.73 5.88
N LEU A 153 -10.85 13.04 6.52
CA LEU A 153 -10.44 12.43 7.79
C LEU A 153 -11.47 12.70 8.89
N GLU A 154 -11.86 13.96 9.09
CA GLU A 154 -12.86 14.35 10.08
C GLU A 154 -14.20 13.64 9.87
N MET A 155 -14.70 13.58 8.63
CA MET A 155 -15.90 12.82 8.29
C MET A 155 -15.76 11.32 8.60
N THR A 156 -14.59 10.74 8.34
CA THR A 156 -14.32 9.34 8.63
C THR A 156 -14.35 9.07 10.13
N HIS A 157 -13.73 9.94 10.96
CA HIS A 157 -13.75 9.83 12.41
C HIS A 157 -15.18 9.95 12.97
N GLN A 158 -15.93 10.94 12.51
CA GLN A 158 -17.33 11.12 12.93
C GLN A 158 -18.20 9.91 12.53
N GLY A 159 -18.05 9.41 11.30
CA GLY A 159 -18.77 8.24 10.82
C GLY A 159 -18.42 6.98 11.61
N MET A 160 -17.16 6.77 11.94
CA MET A 160 -16.74 5.64 12.79
C MET A 160 -17.31 5.73 14.21
N ALA A 161 -17.33 6.91 14.80
CA ALA A 161 -17.95 7.12 16.12
C ALA A 161 -19.45 6.81 16.07
N GLN A 162 -20.16 7.31 15.07
CA GLN A 162 -21.60 7.05 14.85
C GLN A 162 -21.90 5.56 14.69
N LEU A 163 -21.08 4.85 13.88
CA LEU A 163 -21.27 3.42 13.65
C LEU A 163 -21.04 2.60 14.92
N ARG A 164 -19.99 2.89 15.69
CA ARG A 164 -19.71 2.23 16.98
C ARG A 164 -20.89 2.42 17.93
N GLU A 165 -21.33 3.66 18.15
CA GLU A 165 -22.46 3.94 19.02
C GLU A 165 -23.76 3.28 18.57
N GLY A 166 -23.98 3.16 17.24
CA GLY A 166 -25.16 2.52 16.67
C GLY A 166 -25.17 1.00 16.76
N LEU A 167 -23.99 0.37 16.70
CA LEU A 167 -23.83 -1.10 16.74
C LEU A 167 -23.76 -1.65 18.17
N ASP A 168 -23.42 -0.84 19.16
CA ASP A 168 -23.39 -1.21 20.60
C ASP A 168 -24.77 -1.21 21.24
N LYS A 169 -25.82 -0.92 20.49
CA LYS A 169 -27.26 -0.96 20.92
C LYS A 169 -27.92 -2.27 20.48
#